data_13fc6442c9c3bf284670231503e2213f
#
_entry.id   13fc6442c9c3bf284670231503e2213f
#
_cell.length_a   1.000
_cell.length_b   1.000
_cell.length_c   1.000
_cell.angle_alpha   90.00
_cell.angle_beta   90.00
_cell.angle_gamma   90.00
#
_symmetry.space_group_name_H-M   'P 1'
#
loop_
_entity.id
_entity.type
_entity.pdbx_description
1 polymer ?
#
loop_
_entity_poly.entity_id
_entity_poly.type
_entity_poly.pdbx_seq_one_letter_code
_entity_poly.pdbx_strand_id
1 'polypeptide(L)'
;MKNERLWTKDFLSVNLSGFFVFLVFYTLMATLPIFVIDNLGQEDSKVGLVVTSFLIASVAIRPFAGIWLDTIGRRKILIISLVFFTLTTFLYPFINNFTLLLLLRFAQGIAFGLGTTATGTIVAEIVPATRRGEGMSYYSSSMILAMVFGPFLGINLMNHFTFHMLFFVSGFFAILSLIFGLFIAIPKQTLKAKTRMEPSQLIERSALPISITAAIISFGYSGIISFITLYAKNLGFVDVASFFFIVYAVFILGSRPFTGKLFDRKGANIIVYPGIILFSIGLVVLSFSTVPTIFLFSAALIGLGYGSIVPSFQTLAINTAAPAKKGMATATFFMFFDIGMGIGSYVLGIVTAKTSFHIMYVITAIVVLSTTVIYYLLHDRKQRKEIAIEKAAA
;
A
#
# COMPACT_ATOMS: atom_id res chain seq x y z
N MET A 1 -3.18 31.12 13.88
CA MET A 1 -2.75 29.70 13.74
C MET A 1 -1.39 29.71 13.04
N LYS A 2 -0.30 29.28 13.70
CA LYS A 2 1.00 29.15 13.06
C LYS A 2 0.84 28.19 11.89
N ASN A 3 1.23 28.64 10.69
CA ASN A 3 1.21 27.83 9.46
C ASN A 3 2.33 26.79 9.60
N GLU A 4 2.03 25.65 10.23
CA GLU A 4 2.99 24.57 10.45
C GLU A 4 3.40 24.00 9.09
N ARG A 5 4.71 24.02 8.80
CA ARG A 5 5.25 23.62 7.50
C ARG A 5 5.16 22.11 7.35
N LEU A 6 4.45 21.64 6.30
CA LEU A 6 4.40 20.22 5.92
C LEU A 6 5.70 19.80 5.20
N TRP A 7 6.14 20.62 4.26
CA TRP A 7 7.31 20.33 3.41
C TRP A 7 8.61 20.62 4.16
N THR A 8 8.95 19.73 5.07
CA THR A 8 10.22 19.73 5.81
C THR A 8 11.23 18.80 5.13
N LYS A 9 12.53 18.94 5.45
CA LYS A 9 13.57 18.02 4.98
C LYS A 9 13.25 16.56 5.38
N ASP A 10 12.77 16.35 6.59
CA ASP A 10 12.43 15.03 7.10
C ASP A 10 11.24 14.41 6.35
N PHE A 11 10.20 15.22 6.06
CA PHE A 11 9.05 14.79 5.29
C PHE A 11 9.43 14.40 3.85
N LEU A 12 10.27 15.21 3.18
CA LEU A 12 10.78 14.87 1.85
C LEU A 12 11.65 13.61 1.88
N SER A 13 12.53 13.50 2.87
CA SER A 13 13.43 12.35 3.00
C SER A 13 12.67 11.04 3.23
N VAL A 14 11.64 11.03 4.09
CA VAL A 14 10.85 9.81 4.31
C VAL A 14 10.01 9.43 3.10
N ASN A 15 9.47 10.42 2.36
CA ASN A 15 8.75 10.18 1.11
C ASN A 15 9.66 9.60 0.03
N LEU A 16 10.87 10.14 -0.15
CA LEU A 16 11.85 9.64 -1.11
C LEU A 16 12.37 8.26 -0.73
N SER A 17 12.65 8.02 0.56
CA SER A 17 13.04 6.71 1.05
C SER A 17 11.95 5.67 0.76
N GLY A 18 10.70 5.99 1.09
CA GLY A 18 9.55 5.13 0.79
C GLY A 18 9.35 4.91 -0.71
N PHE A 19 9.44 5.98 -1.51
CA PHE A 19 9.34 5.89 -2.97
C PHE A 19 10.33 4.88 -3.55
N PHE A 20 11.61 4.95 -3.17
CA PHE A 20 12.62 4.03 -3.71
C PHE A 20 12.44 2.60 -3.23
N VAL A 21 11.97 2.36 -1.99
CA VAL A 21 11.60 1.00 -1.54
C VAL A 21 10.49 0.42 -2.42
N PHE A 22 9.42 1.20 -2.66
CA PHE A 22 8.31 0.77 -3.50
C PHE A 22 8.71 0.66 -4.98
N LEU A 23 9.59 1.52 -5.47
CA LEU A 23 10.11 1.46 -6.84
C LEU A 23 10.82 0.13 -7.08
N VAL A 24 11.75 -0.26 -6.20
CA VAL A 24 12.43 -1.57 -6.28
C VAL A 24 11.43 -2.71 -6.19
N PHE A 25 10.46 -2.62 -5.27
CA PHE A 25 9.42 -3.64 -5.12
C PHE A 25 8.63 -3.85 -6.42
N TYR A 26 8.09 -2.79 -7.01
CA TYR A 26 7.28 -2.88 -8.22
C TYR A 26 8.12 -3.23 -9.47
N THR A 27 9.36 -2.78 -9.56
CA THR A 27 10.31 -3.18 -10.61
C THR A 27 10.53 -4.69 -10.58
N LEU A 28 10.89 -5.25 -9.43
CA LEU A 28 11.13 -6.68 -9.27
C LEU A 28 9.84 -7.51 -9.38
N MET A 29 8.69 -6.97 -8.94
CA MET A 29 7.41 -7.64 -9.09
C MET A 29 7.02 -7.86 -10.55
N ALA A 30 7.36 -6.90 -11.42
CA ALA A 30 7.08 -7.00 -12.85
C ALA A 30 8.09 -7.88 -13.61
N THR A 31 9.34 -7.94 -13.17
CA THR A 31 10.44 -8.54 -13.95
C THR A 31 10.87 -9.93 -13.49
N LEU A 32 10.73 -10.25 -12.19
CA LEU A 32 11.11 -11.57 -11.67
C LEU A 32 10.30 -12.73 -12.28
N PRO A 33 9.00 -12.60 -12.62
CA PRO A 33 8.29 -13.62 -13.38
C PRO A 33 9.03 -14.05 -14.65
N ILE A 34 9.54 -13.10 -15.41
CA ILE A 34 10.27 -13.34 -16.65
C ILE A 34 11.64 -13.98 -16.36
N PHE A 35 12.35 -13.46 -15.34
CA PHE A 35 13.62 -14.05 -14.88
C PHE A 35 13.49 -15.54 -14.49
N VAL A 36 12.38 -15.91 -13.84
CA VAL A 36 12.11 -17.30 -13.42
C VAL A 36 11.95 -18.23 -14.62
N ILE A 37 11.27 -17.77 -15.67
CA ILE A 37 11.04 -18.56 -16.88
C ILE A 37 12.32 -18.60 -17.71
N ASP A 38 12.87 -17.43 -18.07
CA ASP A 38 13.93 -17.32 -19.07
C ASP A 38 15.31 -17.71 -18.53
N ASN A 39 15.62 -17.38 -17.26
CA ASN A 39 16.96 -17.62 -16.70
C ASN A 39 17.03 -18.84 -15.78
N LEU A 40 15.95 -19.15 -15.03
CA LEU A 40 15.95 -20.30 -14.13
C LEU A 40 15.25 -21.52 -14.73
N GLY A 41 14.69 -21.43 -15.96
CA GLY A 41 14.05 -22.54 -16.66
C GLY A 41 12.88 -23.18 -15.92
N GLN A 42 12.13 -22.40 -15.13
CA GLN A 42 11.01 -22.92 -14.35
C GLN A 42 9.70 -22.79 -15.12
N GLU A 43 8.74 -23.64 -14.76
CA GLU A 43 7.39 -23.61 -15.30
C GLU A 43 6.60 -22.38 -14.82
N ASP A 44 5.65 -21.91 -15.62
CA ASP A 44 4.74 -20.80 -15.32
C ASP A 44 3.99 -20.99 -13.98
N SER A 45 3.67 -22.22 -13.62
CA SER A 45 3.03 -22.62 -12.37
C SER A 45 3.79 -22.17 -11.11
N LYS A 46 5.13 -22.05 -11.20
CA LYS A 46 6.01 -21.67 -10.09
C LYS A 46 6.20 -20.16 -9.94
N VAL A 47 5.88 -19.37 -10.95
CA VAL A 47 6.07 -17.90 -10.96
C VAL A 47 5.34 -17.23 -9.80
N GLY A 48 4.12 -17.66 -9.53
CA GLY A 48 3.32 -17.12 -8.42
C GLY A 48 3.97 -17.28 -7.04
N LEU A 49 4.79 -18.32 -6.84
CA LEU A 49 5.47 -18.57 -5.57
C LEU A 49 6.48 -17.46 -5.21
N VAL A 50 7.07 -16.82 -6.21
CA VAL A 50 8.04 -15.72 -6.01
C VAL A 50 7.36 -14.50 -5.38
N VAL A 51 6.15 -14.18 -5.82
CA VAL A 51 5.34 -13.09 -5.26
C VAL A 51 4.78 -13.50 -3.89
N THR A 52 4.25 -14.71 -3.80
CA THR A 52 3.63 -15.25 -2.57
C THR A 52 4.64 -15.33 -1.43
N SER A 53 5.87 -15.82 -1.68
CA SER A 53 6.94 -15.90 -0.67
C SER A 53 7.24 -14.52 -0.05
N PHE A 54 7.34 -13.49 -0.87
CA PHE A 54 7.55 -12.11 -0.42
C PHE A 54 6.37 -11.60 0.41
N LEU A 55 5.13 -11.77 -0.08
CA LEU A 55 3.94 -11.26 0.58
C LEU A 55 3.69 -11.93 1.93
N ILE A 56 3.85 -13.25 2.01
CA ILE A 56 3.72 -14.00 3.28
C ILE A 56 4.71 -13.46 4.30
N ALA A 57 5.98 -13.28 3.92
CA ALA A 57 7.01 -12.75 4.81
C ALA A 57 6.69 -11.31 5.25
N SER A 58 6.26 -10.46 4.32
CA SER A 58 5.88 -9.08 4.61
C SER A 58 4.72 -8.99 5.59
N VAL A 59 3.67 -9.78 5.40
CA VAL A 59 2.50 -9.83 6.30
C VAL A 59 2.90 -10.37 7.68
N ALA A 60 3.65 -11.48 7.72
CA ALA A 60 4.03 -12.14 8.96
C ALA A 60 4.90 -11.27 9.87
N ILE A 61 5.77 -10.41 9.30
CA ILE A 61 6.66 -9.55 10.10
C ILE A 61 5.95 -8.31 10.66
N ARG A 62 4.81 -7.84 10.08
CA ARG A 62 4.17 -6.58 10.46
C ARG A 62 3.80 -6.47 11.94
N PRO A 63 3.21 -7.49 12.60
CA PRO A 63 2.94 -7.41 14.02
C PRO A 63 4.20 -7.17 14.87
N PHE A 64 5.30 -7.84 14.52
CA PHE A 64 6.60 -7.67 15.19
C PHE A 64 7.18 -6.28 14.88
N ALA A 65 7.04 -5.79 13.65
CA ALA A 65 7.44 -4.45 13.25
C ALA A 65 6.78 -3.39 14.16
N GLY A 66 5.47 -3.49 14.41
CA GLY A 66 4.74 -2.60 15.28
C GLY A 66 5.30 -2.58 16.71
N ILE A 67 5.54 -3.76 17.30
CA ILE A 67 6.12 -3.87 18.65
C ILE A 67 7.53 -3.25 18.66
N TRP A 68 8.37 -3.59 17.70
CA TRP A 68 9.76 -3.10 17.66
C TRP A 68 9.85 -1.59 17.43
N LEU A 69 8.96 -1.03 16.62
CA LEU A 69 8.87 0.43 16.43
C LEU A 69 8.52 1.17 17.72
N ASP A 70 7.67 0.60 18.56
CA ASP A 70 7.22 1.21 19.81
C ASP A 70 8.18 0.92 21.00
N THR A 71 9.00 -0.13 20.93
CA THR A 71 9.89 -0.58 22.03
C THR A 71 11.39 -0.35 21.78
N ILE A 72 11.86 -0.54 20.53
CA ILE A 72 13.27 -0.38 20.15
C ILE A 72 13.52 1.04 19.60
N GLY A 73 12.49 1.61 18.95
CA GLY A 73 12.51 2.94 18.39
C GLY A 73 12.53 2.94 16.86
N ARG A 74 11.81 3.91 16.30
CA ARG A 74 11.47 4.00 14.87
C ARG A 74 12.68 4.18 13.97
N ARG A 75 13.64 5.03 14.39
CA ARG A 75 14.86 5.27 13.59
C ARG A 75 15.70 4.00 13.44
N LYS A 76 15.90 3.25 14.55
CA LYS A 76 16.71 2.03 14.53
C LYS A 76 16.09 0.97 13.61
N ILE A 77 14.78 0.75 13.75
CA ILE A 77 14.05 -0.23 12.92
C ILE A 77 14.05 0.19 11.45
N LEU A 78 13.83 1.47 11.14
CA LEU A 78 13.91 1.98 9.77
C LEU A 78 15.28 1.68 9.16
N ILE A 79 16.37 2.06 9.82
CA ILE A 79 17.72 1.87 9.27
C ILE A 79 18.05 0.39 9.12
N ILE A 80 17.74 -0.44 10.12
CA ILE A 80 17.95 -1.89 10.04
C ILE A 80 17.20 -2.48 8.85
N SER A 81 15.92 -2.11 8.66
CA SER A 81 15.10 -2.60 7.55
C SER A 81 15.64 -2.16 6.19
N LEU A 82 16.08 -0.90 6.05
CA LEU A 82 16.63 -0.37 4.80
C LEU A 82 17.98 -0.99 4.45
N VAL A 83 18.86 -1.22 5.46
CA VAL A 83 20.11 -1.95 5.26
C VAL A 83 19.82 -3.38 4.81
N PHE A 84 18.91 -4.08 5.49
CA PHE A 84 18.55 -5.45 5.14
C PHE A 84 17.90 -5.53 3.76
N PHE A 85 17.03 -4.56 3.41
CA PHE A 85 16.42 -4.45 2.08
C PHE A 85 17.48 -4.22 0.98
N THR A 86 18.45 -3.36 1.23
CA THR A 86 19.56 -3.08 0.32
C THR A 86 20.43 -4.31 0.13
N LEU A 87 20.84 -4.97 1.22
CA LEU A 87 21.65 -6.18 1.14
C LEU A 87 20.96 -7.30 0.36
N THR A 88 19.69 -7.56 0.67
CA THR A 88 18.90 -8.58 -0.06
C THR A 88 18.74 -8.22 -1.53
N THR A 89 18.62 -6.92 -1.88
CA THR A 89 18.52 -6.49 -3.29
C THR A 89 19.82 -6.73 -4.03
N PHE A 90 21.00 -6.53 -3.41
CA PHE A 90 22.29 -6.79 -4.03
C PHE A 90 22.61 -8.28 -4.17
N LEU A 91 21.87 -9.18 -3.54
CA LEU A 91 22.08 -10.62 -3.70
C LEU A 91 21.42 -11.20 -4.96
N TYR A 92 20.50 -10.49 -5.61
CA TYR A 92 19.81 -11.02 -6.82
C TYR A 92 20.74 -11.41 -7.96
N PRO A 93 21.84 -10.68 -8.30
CA PRO A 93 22.73 -11.06 -9.37
C PRO A 93 23.40 -12.43 -9.17
N PHE A 94 23.47 -12.93 -7.94
CA PHE A 94 24.12 -14.21 -7.58
C PHE A 94 23.13 -15.37 -7.50
N ILE A 95 21.85 -15.14 -7.81
CA ILE A 95 20.82 -16.17 -7.78
C ILE A 95 20.91 -17.04 -9.03
N ASN A 96 21.14 -18.35 -8.82
CA ASN A 96 21.28 -19.35 -9.85
C ASN A 96 20.30 -20.51 -9.76
N ASN A 97 19.45 -20.53 -8.73
CA ASN A 97 18.41 -21.53 -8.57
C ASN A 97 17.13 -20.97 -7.95
N PHE A 98 16.01 -21.66 -8.20
CA PHE A 98 14.69 -21.21 -7.79
C PHE A 98 14.48 -21.19 -6.27
N THR A 99 14.99 -22.17 -5.54
CA THR A 99 14.84 -22.24 -4.08
C THR A 99 15.53 -21.05 -3.41
N LEU A 100 16.75 -20.71 -3.86
CA LEU A 100 17.49 -19.56 -3.35
C LEU A 100 16.77 -18.25 -3.65
N LEU A 101 16.12 -18.13 -4.83
CA LEU A 101 15.26 -17.00 -5.17
C LEU A 101 14.09 -16.87 -4.20
N LEU A 102 13.39 -17.95 -3.86
CA LEU A 102 12.28 -17.92 -2.91
C LEU A 102 12.73 -17.49 -1.51
N LEU A 103 13.87 -18.02 -1.04
CA LEU A 103 14.45 -17.62 0.25
C LEU A 103 14.84 -16.13 0.27
N LEU A 104 15.44 -15.65 -0.83
CA LEU A 104 15.81 -14.24 -0.94
C LEU A 104 14.57 -13.34 -0.99
N ARG A 105 13.52 -13.72 -1.72
CA ARG A 105 12.23 -13.02 -1.74
C ARG A 105 11.58 -12.99 -0.36
N PHE A 106 11.64 -14.09 0.38
CA PHE A 106 11.16 -14.15 1.75
C PHE A 106 11.93 -13.17 2.66
N ALA A 107 13.26 -13.19 2.60
CA ALA A 107 14.10 -12.27 3.35
C ALA A 107 13.85 -10.80 2.99
N GLN A 108 13.73 -10.50 1.69
CA GLN A 108 13.40 -9.15 1.23
C GLN A 108 12.00 -8.70 1.65
N GLY A 109 11.02 -9.64 1.68
CA GLY A 109 9.67 -9.39 2.20
C GLY A 109 9.66 -8.97 3.67
N ILE A 110 10.50 -9.60 4.52
CA ILE A 110 10.70 -9.17 5.90
C ILE A 110 11.20 -7.73 5.96
N ALA A 111 12.26 -7.42 5.21
CA ALA A 111 12.85 -6.08 5.18
C ALA A 111 11.84 -5.02 4.71
N PHE A 112 11.06 -5.33 3.67
CA PHE A 112 10.00 -4.47 3.12
C PHE A 112 8.89 -4.23 4.14
N GLY A 113 8.37 -5.28 4.79
CA GLY A 113 7.32 -5.17 5.81
C GLY A 113 7.74 -4.30 6.99
N LEU A 114 8.99 -4.46 7.48
CA LEU A 114 9.57 -3.60 8.51
C LEU A 114 9.70 -2.15 8.02
N GLY A 115 10.30 -1.93 6.86
CA GLY A 115 10.61 -0.61 6.32
C GLY A 115 9.35 0.20 6.01
N THR A 116 8.34 -0.40 5.36
CA THR A 116 7.09 0.28 5.02
C THR A 116 6.23 0.59 6.25
N THR A 117 6.24 -0.28 7.26
CA THR A 117 5.60 0.00 8.55
C THR A 117 6.31 1.14 9.27
N ALA A 118 7.66 1.16 9.25
CA ALA A 118 8.45 2.22 9.86
C ALA A 118 8.22 3.57 9.18
N THR A 119 8.31 3.65 7.84
CA THR A 119 8.11 4.90 7.10
C THR A 119 6.69 5.44 7.31
N GLY A 120 5.65 4.61 7.24
CA GLY A 120 4.26 5.02 7.49
C GLY A 120 4.06 5.56 8.91
N THR A 121 4.69 4.94 9.93
CA THR A 121 4.63 5.40 11.31
C THR A 121 5.36 6.75 11.49
N ILE A 122 6.55 6.89 10.90
CA ILE A 122 7.37 8.09 10.98
C ILE A 122 6.65 9.27 10.32
N VAL A 123 6.07 9.08 9.14
CA VAL A 123 5.28 10.14 8.46
C VAL A 123 4.18 10.65 9.36
N ALA A 124 3.40 9.75 9.98
CA ALA A 124 2.30 10.14 10.88
C ALA A 124 2.76 10.89 12.14
N GLU A 125 4.06 10.86 12.47
CA GLU A 125 4.64 11.57 13.61
C GLU A 125 5.26 12.92 13.26
N ILE A 126 6.00 12.97 12.14
CA ILE A 126 6.68 14.20 11.72
C ILE A 126 5.70 15.19 11.10
N VAL A 127 4.56 14.72 10.59
CA VAL A 127 3.50 15.59 10.07
C VAL A 127 2.70 16.18 11.23
N PRO A 128 2.47 17.52 11.24
CA PRO A 128 1.64 18.17 12.23
C PRO A 128 0.25 17.53 12.34
N ALA A 129 -0.28 17.40 13.56
CA ALA A 129 -1.59 16.77 13.80
C ALA A 129 -2.72 17.42 12.98
N THR A 130 -2.66 18.75 12.81
CA THR A 130 -3.62 19.56 12.02
C THR A 130 -3.57 19.33 10.51
N ARG A 131 -2.49 18.69 10.00
CA ARG A 131 -2.24 18.43 8.56
C ARG A 131 -1.94 16.97 8.28
N ARG A 132 -2.33 16.06 9.19
CA ARG A 132 -1.96 14.63 9.08
C ARG A 132 -2.60 13.96 7.88
N GLY A 133 -3.85 14.27 7.56
CA GLY A 133 -4.52 13.78 6.37
C GLY A 133 -3.83 14.25 5.08
N GLU A 134 -3.44 15.51 5.02
CA GLU A 134 -2.67 16.07 3.90
C GLU A 134 -1.31 15.37 3.75
N GLY A 135 -0.56 15.22 4.84
CA GLY A 135 0.75 14.58 4.83
C GLY A 135 0.69 13.10 4.44
N MET A 136 -0.27 12.34 4.98
CA MET A 136 -0.48 10.94 4.63
C MET A 136 -0.92 10.77 3.16
N SER A 137 -1.71 11.72 2.65
CA SER A 137 -2.08 11.77 1.24
C SER A 137 -0.86 11.90 0.33
N TYR A 138 0.06 12.83 0.60
CA TYR A 138 1.29 12.99 -0.17
C TYR A 138 2.23 11.79 -0.02
N TYR A 139 2.33 11.21 1.17
CA TYR A 139 3.12 9.98 1.37
C TYR A 139 2.61 8.83 0.52
N SER A 140 1.30 8.62 0.47
CA SER A 140 0.71 7.59 -0.40
C SER A 140 0.93 7.87 -1.89
N SER A 141 1.13 9.14 -2.29
CA SER A 141 1.43 9.49 -3.68
C SER A 141 2.77 8.92 -4.15
N SER A 142 3.76 8.85 -3.25
CA SER A 142 5.06 8.26 -3.57
C SER A 142 4.95 6.76 -3.91
N MET A 143 4.06 6.04 -3.21
CA MET A 143 3.79 4.62 -3.49
C MET A 143 3.15 4.43 -4.87
N ILE A 144 2.22 5.32 -5.25
CA ILE A 144 1.52 5.27 -6.55
C ILE A 144 2.46 5.61 -7.69
N LEU A 145 3.31 6.62 -7.53
CA LEU A 145 4.35 6.93 -8.50
C LEU A 145 5.28 5.73 -8.72
N ALA A 146 5.70 5.08 -7.64
CA ALA A 146 6.53 3.87 -7.73
C ALA A 146 5.82 2.72 -8.44
N MET A 147 4.50 2.56 -8.23
CA MET A 147 3.68 1.54 -8.90
C MET A 147 3.61 1.74 -10.43
N VAL A 148 3.64 3.00 -10.90
CA VAL A 148 3.64 3.30 -12.34
C VAL A 148 5.05 3.21 -12.92
N PHE A 149 6.03 3.83 -12.25
CA PHE A 149 7.41 3.88 -12.76
C PHE A 149 8.16 2.56 -12.61
N GLY A 150 7.83 1.73 -11.62
CA GLY A 150 8.53 0.47 -11.35
C GLY A 150 8.46 -0.52 -12.50
N PRO A 151 7.27 -0.95 -12.95
CA PRO A 151 7.13 -1.83 -14.10
C PRO A 151 7.69 -1.23 -15.38
N PHE A 152 7.44 0.06 -15.63
CA PHE A 152 7.98 0.76 -16.80
C PHE A 152 9.50 0.70 -16.85
N LEU A 153 10.16 1.03 -15.75
CA LEU A 153 11.61 0.97 -15.62
C LEU A 153 12.12 -0.48 -15.79
N GLY A 154 11.48 -1.43 -15.12
CA GLY A 154 11.87 -2.83 -15.16
C GLY A 154 11.82 -3.41 -16.57
N ILE A 155 10.70 -3.23 -17.27
CA ILE A 155 10.51 -3.73 -18.64
C ILE A 155 11.48 -3.04 -19.61
N ASN A 156 11.68 -1.71 -19.50
CA ASN A 156 12.65 -1.01 -20.32
C ASN A 156 14.08 -1.52 -20.12
N LEU A 157 14.48 -1.75 -18.87
CA LEU A 157 15.81 -2.29 -18.58
C LEU A 157 15.97 -3.70 -19.15
N MET A 158 14.95 -4.54 -19.10
CA MET A 158 15.01 -5.89 -19.67
C MET A 158 15.07 -5.91 -21.20
N ASN A 159 14.37 -4.97 -21.86
CA ASN A 159 14.35 -4.90 -23.31
C ASN A 159 15.68 -4.42 -23.92
N HIS A 160 16.48 -3.67 -23.15
CA HIS A 160 17.72 -3.07 -23.65
C HIS A 160 18.99 -3.58 -22.96
N PHE A 161 18.87 -4.23 -21.80
CA PHE A 161 19.99 -4.68 -20.98
C PHE A 161 19.74 -6.08 -20.40
N THR A 162 20.74 -6.59 -19.67
CA THR A 162 20.68 -7.90 -19.01
C THR A 162 19.95 -7.82 -17.66
N PHE A 163 19.51 -8.97 -17.12
CA PHE A 163 18.99 -9.06 -15.75
C PHE A 163 20.00 -8.60 -14.69
N HIS A 164 21.30 -8.81 -14.91
CA HIS A 164 22.33 -8.29 -14.01
C HIS A 164 22.25 -6.76 -13.88
N MET A 165 22.10 -6.05 -15.01
CA MET A 165 21.97 -4.59 -15.00
C MET A 165 20.70 -4.14 -14.28
N LEU A 166 19.57 -4.82 -14.48
CA LEU A 166 18.32 -4.56 -13.78
C LEU A 166 18.50 -4.70 -12.26
N PHE A 167 19.18 -5.74 -11.79
CA PHE A 167 19.44 -5.95 -10.36
C PHE A 167 20.40 -4.91 -9.80
N PHE A 168 21.43 -4.48 -10.53
CA PHE A 168 22.33 -3.40 -10.09
C PHE A 168 21.59 -2.07 -10.00
N VAL A 169 20.73 -1.72 -10.96
CA VAL A 169 19.89 -0.51 -10.93
C VAL A 169 18.92 -0.58 -9.75
N SER A 170 18.31 -1.73 -9.49
CA SER A 170 17.46 -1.94 -8.31
C SER A 170 18.25 -1.76 -7.02
N GLY A 171 19.48 -2.28 -6.93
CA GLY A 171 20.41 -2.08 -5.83
C GLY A 171 20.78 -0.62 -5.62
N PHE A 172 21.02 0.13 -6.69
CA PHE A 172 21.26 1.58 -6.64
C PHE A 172 20.06 2.33 -6.01
N PHE A 173 18.82 2.01 -6.42
CA PHE A 173 17.64 2.61 -5.81
C PHE A 173 17.46 2.19 -4.34
N ALA A 174 17.82 0.97 -3.98
CA ALA A 174 17.81 0.55 -2.58
C ALA A 174 18.84 1.34 -1.74
N ILE A 175 20.03 1.67 -2.29
CA ILE A 175 20.99 2.57 -1.64
C ILE A 175 20.40 3.98 -1.49
N LEU A 176 19.76 4.53 -2.52
CA LEU A 176 19.11 5.84 -2.41
C LEU A 176 18.06 5.86 -1.31
N SER A 177 17.26 4.79 -1.21
CA SER A 177 16.30 4.64 -0.10
C SER A 177 16.99 4.70 1.26
N LEU A 178 18.11 4.00 1.44
CA LEU A 178 18.89 4.00 2.67
C LEU A 178 19.47 5.39 2.96
N ILE A 179 20.06 6.05 1.96
CA ILE A 179 20.63 7.40 2.09
C ILE A 179 19.56 8.38 2.58
N PHE A 180 18.39 8.43 1.91
CA PHE A 180 17.30 9.29 2.36
C PHE A 180 16.78 8.90 3.73
N GLY A 181 16.73 7.60 4.06
CA GLY A 181 16.37 7.11 5.39
C GLY A 181 17.30 7.59 6.49
N LEU A 182 18.61 7.71 6.22
CA LEU A 182 19.61 8.20 7.17
C LEU A 182 19.45 9.70 7.48
N PHE A 183 18.95 10.50 6.55
CA PHE A 183 18.73 11.94 6.73
C PHE A 183 17.51 12.29 7.57
N ILE A 184 16.63 11.34 7.89
CA ILE A 184 15.42 11.59 8.66
C ILE A 184 15.77 11.86 10.12
N ALA A 185 15.50 13.06 10.62
CA ALA A 185 15.52 13.39 12.03
C ALA A 185 14.17 13.08 12.68
N ILE A 186 14.14 12.05 13.53
CA ILE A 186 12.91 11.62 14.21
C ILE A 186 12.87 12.24 15.60
N PRO A 187 11.75 12.87 16.01
CA PRO A 187 11.58 13.41 17.35
C PRO A 187 11.86 12.35 18.42
N LYS A 188 12.40 12.78 19.56
CA LYS A 188 12.60 11.89 20.73
C LYS A 188 11.28 11.26 21.13
N GLN A 189 11.28 9.94 21.27
CA GLN A 189 10.09 9.17 21.61
C GLN A 189 10.14 8.70 23.04
N THR A 190 8.97 8.65 23.67
CA THR A 190 8.78 7.89 24.90
C THR A 190 8.63 6.42 24.50
N LEU A 191 9.72 5.66 24.59
CA LEU A 191 9.69 4.24 24.31
C LEU A 191 8.90 3.53 25.42
N LYS A 192 8.11 2.53 25.02
CA LYS A 192 7.52 1.61 26.00
C LYS A 192 8.60 0.79 26.69
N ALA A 193 8.43 0.55 28.00
CA ALA A 193 9.24 -0.44 28.69
C ALA A 193 9.13 -1.79 27.93
N LYS A 194 10.27 -2.51 27.84
CA LYS A 194 10.28 -3.87 27.28
C LYS A 194 9.40 -4.76 28.15
N THR A 195 8.17 -4.97 27.74
CA THR A 195 7.27 -5.99 28.31
C THR A 195 7.45 -7.31 27.56
N ARG A 196 7.20 -8.42 28.26
CA ARG A 196 7.15 -9.75 27.63
C ARG A 196 6.15 -9.70 26.48
N MET A 197 6.53 -10.22 25.31
CA MET A 197 5.62 -10.27 24.15
C MET A 197 4.44 -11.16 24.48
N GLU A 198 3.24 -10.57 24.53
CA GLU A 198 1.99 -11.31 24.66
C GLU A 198 1.26 -11.30 23.31
N PRO A 199 0.58 -12.39 22.93
CA PRO A 199 -0.22 -12.44 21.70
C PRO A 199 -1.25 -11.31 21.58
N SER A 200 -1.76 -10.82 22.71
CA SER A 200 -2.68 -9.68 22.80
C SER A 200 -2.07 -8.35 22.34
N GLN A 201 -0.75 -8.27 22.24
CA GLN A 201 -0.01 -7.07 21.83
C GLN A 201 0.35 -7.07 20.34
N LEU A 202 0.04 -8.12 19.59
CA LEU A 202 0.34 -8.23 18.16
C LEU A 202 -0.59 -7.38 17.27
N ILE A 203 -1.70 -6.91 17.82
CA ILE A 203 -2.73 -6.14 17.12
C ILE A 203 -3.16 -4.96 17.99
N GLU A 204 -3.22 -3.77 17.42
CA GLU A 204 -3.79 -2.60 18.10
C GLU A 204 -5.31 -2.61 17.94
N ARG A 205 -6.02 -2.89 19.04
CA ARG A 205 -7.49 -3.04 19.05
C ARG A 205 -8.24 -1.78 18.62
N SER A 206 -7.71 -0.61 18.92
CA SER A 206 -8.32 0.66 18.53
C SER A 206 -8.29 0.90 17.01
N ALA A 207 -7.29 0.35 16.31
CA ALA A 207 -7.16 0.44 14.87
C ALA A 207 -7.96 -0.64 14.10
N LEU A 208 -8.42 -1.71 14.78
CA LEU A 208 -9.11 -2.84 14.14
C LEU A 208 -10.33 -2.45 13.30
N PRO A 209 -11.27 -1.59 13.78
CA PRO A 209 -12.45 -1.23 13.01
C PRO A 209 -12.12 -0.68 11.62
N ILE A 210 -11.15 0.24 11.58
CA ILE A 210 -10.68 0.84 10.32
C ILE A 210 -9.85 -0.14 9.50
N SER A 211 -9.05 -0.97 10.14
CA SER A 211 -8.21 -1.96 9.43
C SER A 211 -9.05 -3.03 8.74
N ILE A 212 -10.15 -3.49 9.37
CA ILE A 212 -11.12 -4.41 8.75
C ILE A 212 -11.79 -3.74 7.55
N THR A 213 -12.19 -2.48 7.68
CA THR A 213 -12.78 -1.71 6.59
C THR A 213 -11.79 -1.56 5.43
N ALA A 214 -10.51 -1.28 5.74
CA ALA A 214 -9.44 -1.19 4.75
C ALA A 214 -9.15 -2.53 4.07
N ALA A 215 -9.28 -3.66 4.78
CA ALA A 215 -9.13 -5.00 4.19
C ALA A 215 -10.19 -5.26 3.10
N ILE A 216 -11.43 -4.82 3.29
CA ILE A 216 -12.49 -4.99 2.30
C ILE A 216 -12.24 -4.08 1.07
N ILE A 217 -11.76 -2.86 1.28
CA ILE A 217 -11.38 -1.97 0.17
C ILE A 217 -10.19 -2.54 -0.61
N SER A 218 -9.18 -3.09 0.07
CA SER A 218 -8.02 -3.70 -0.60
C SER A 218 -8.38 -5.01 -1.30
N PHE A 219 -9.34 -5.77 -0.76
CA PHE A 219 -9.96 -6.90 -1.46
C PHE A 219 -10.54 -6.47 -2.82
N GLY A 220 -11.32 -5.38 -2.84
CA GLY A 220 -11.86 -4.83 -4.09
C GLY A 220 -10.77 -4.36 -5.05
N TYR A 221 -9.74 -3.71 -4.54
CA TYR A 221 -8.61 -3.25 -5.34
C TYR A 221 -7.78 -4.37 -5.95
N SER A 222 -7.70 -5.53 -5.29
CA SER A 222 -6.99 -6.69 -5.82
C SER A 222 -7.55 -7.16 -7.17
N GLY A 223 -8.87 -6.98 -7.40
CA GLY A 223 -9.52 -7.25 -8.69
C GLY A 223 -8.94 -6.42 -9.84
N ILE A 224 -8.52 -5.19 -9.54
CA ILE A 224 -7.90 -4.31 -10.54
C ILE A 224 -6.45 -4.74 -10.78
N ILE A 225 -5.64 -4.79 -9.74
CA ILE A 225 -4.19 -5.02 -9.90
C ILE A 225 -3.89 -6.41 -10.48
N SER A 226 -4.73 -7.41 -10.19
CA SER A 226 -4.52 -8.78 -10.65
C SER A 226 -5.15 -9.08 -12.01
N PHE A 227 -6.25 -8.42 -12.37
CA PHE A 227 -7.06 -8.87 -13.51
C PHE A 227 -7.29 -7.83 -14.60
N ILE A 228 -6.94 -6.55 -14.39
CA ILE A 228 -7.22 -5.50 -15.37
C ILE A 228 -6.58 -5.76 -16.74
N THR A 229 -5.34 -6.25 -16.77
CA THR A 229 -4.63 -6.56 -18.01
C THR A 229 -5.27 -7.74 -18.74
N LEU A 230 -5.69 -8.78 -18.00
CA LEU A 230 -6.39 -9.93 -18.57
C LEU A 230 -7.77 -9.53 -19.09
N TYR A 231 -8.47 -8.67 -18.37
CA TYR A 231 -9.76 -8.14 -18.80
C TYR A 231 -9.64 -7.27 -20.05
N ALA A 232 -8.64 -6.39 -20.10
CA ALA A 232 -8.35 -5.60 -21.30
C ALA A 232 -8.03 -6.49 -22.51
N LYS A 233 -7.27 -7.57 -22.31
CA LYS A 233 -7.02 -8.57 -23.36
C LYS A 233 -8.32 -9.25 -23.83
N ASN A 234 -9.19 -9.62 -22.90
CA ASN A 234 -10.47 -10.24 -23.21
C ASN A 234 -11.40 -9.30 -24.00
N LEU A 235 -11.32 -7.99 -23.76
CA LEU A 235 -12.07 -6.96 -24.49
C LEU A 235 -11.42 -6.55 -25.84
N GLY A 236 -10.22 -7.03 -26.15
CA GLY A 236 -9.44 -6.57 -27.32
C GLY A 236 -8.75 -5.21 -27.13
N PHE A 237 -8.57 -4.73 -25.88
CA PHE A 237 -8.00 -3.42 -25.54
C PHE A 237 -6.53 -3.53 -25.05
N VAL A 238 -5.74 -4.45 -25.59
CA VAL A 238 -4.37 -4.73 -25.12
C VAL A 238 -3.51 -3.46 -25.08
N ASP A 239 -3.57 -2.66 -26.15
CA ASP A 239 -2.77 -1.42 -26.27
C ASP A 239 -3.21 -0.33 -25.28
N VAL A 240 -4.45 -0.41 -24.79
CA VAL A 240 -5.04 0.57 -23.86
C VAL A 240 -4.83 0.17 -22.40
N ALA A 241 -4.48 -1.09 -22.13
CA ALA A 241 -4.32 -1.60 -20.77
C ALA A 241 -3.30 -0.81 -19.93
N SER A 242 -2.17 -0.40 -20.54
CA SER A 242 -1.15 0.41 -19.88
C SER A 242 -1.64 1.82 -19.55
N PHE A 243 -2.48 2.40 -20.41
CA PHE A 243 -3.06 3.72 -20.18
C PHE A 243 -4.05 3.74 -19.01
N PHE A 244 -4.66 2.61 -18.67
CA PHE A 244 -5.52 2.51 -17.49
C PHE A 244 -4.78 2.94 -16.21
N PHE A 245 -3.58 2.41 -15.99
CA PHE A 245 -2.78 2.77 -14.81
C PHE A 245 -2.29 4.22 -14.85
N ILE A 246 -2.02 4.77 -16.04
CA ILE A 246 -1.63 6.18 -16.19
C ILE A 246 -2.81 7.09 -15.80
N VAL A 247 -4.00 6.86 -16.37
CA VAL A 247 -5.22 7.63 -16.02
C VAL A 247 -5.53 7.49 -14.54
N TYR A 248 -5.52 6.26 -14.02
CA TYR A 248 -5.71 5.97 -12.61
C TYR A 248 -4.76 6.79 -11.72
N ALA A 249 -3.45 6.80 -12.04
CA ALA A 249 -2.45 7.54 -11.27
C ALA A 249 -2.64 9.06 -11.37
N VAL A 250 -2.97 9.59 -12.56
CA VAL A 250 -3.22 11.04 -12.77
C VAL A 250 -4.37 11.51 -11.88
N PHE A 251 -5.48 10.77 -11.85
CA PHE A 251 -6.65 11.16 -11.04
C PHE A 251 -6.39 10.99 -9.54
N ILE A 252 -5.64 9.96 -9.11
CA ILE A 252 -5.18 9.86 -7.72
C ILE A 252 -4.34 11.06 -7.35
N LEU A 253 -3.27 11.35 -8.10
CA LEU A 253 -2.33 12.43 -7.78
C LEU A 253 -3.02 13.79 -7.82
N GLY A 254 -3.89 14.02 -8.82
CA GLY A 254 -4.66 15.25 -8.95
C GLY A 254 -5.65 15.49 -7.80
N SER A 255 -6.18 14.42 -7.17
CA SER A 255 -7.08 14.54 -6.03
C SER A 255 -6.37 14.90 -4.71
N ARG A 256 -5.07 14.61 -4.56
CA ARG A 256 -4.32 14.72 -3.30
C ARG A 256 -4.35 16.11 -2.62
N PRO A 257 -4.14 17.23 -3.35
CA PRO A 257 -4.15 18.55 -2.73
C PRO A 257 -5.50 18.90 -2.09
N PHE A 258 -6.57 18.31 -2.59
CA PHE A 258 -7.95 18.57 -2.13
C PHE A 258 -8.36 17.61 -1.02
N THR A 259 -8.19 16.30 -1.25
CA THR A 259 -8.70 15.28 -0.34
C THR A 259 -8.03 15.31 1.03
N GLY A 260 -6.70 15.48 1.09
CA GLY A 260 -5.98 15.56 2.36
C GLY A 260 -6.37 16.78 3.19
N LYS A 261 -6.44 17.97 2.57
CA LYS A 261 -6.88 19.20 3.25
C LYS A 261 -8.34 19.15 3.70
N LEU A 262 -9.20 18.55 2.87
CA LEU A 262 -10.61 18.40 3.19
C LEU A 262 -10.82 17.43 4.36
N PHE A 263 -10.04 16.34 4.40
CA PHE A 263 -9.98 15.43 5.54
C PHE A 263 -9.64 16.17 6.84
N ASP A 264 -8.57 16.96 6.84
CA ASP A 264 -8.11 17.67 8.04
C ASP A 264 -9.09 18.77 8.51
N ARG A 265 -9.81 19.42 7.57
CA ARG A 265 -10.73 20.52 7.88
C ARG A 265 -12.15 20.05 8.26
N LYS A 266 -12.68 19.05 7.58
CA LYS A 266 -14.08 18.64 7.66
C LYS A 266 -14.26 17.20 8.18
N GLY A 267 -13.14 16.53 8.51
CA GLY A 267 -13.14 15.16 9.02
C GLY A 267 -13.17 14.08 7.91
N ALA A 268 -13.02 12.83 8.33
CA ALA A 268 -12.85 11.70 7.44
C ALA A 268 -14.08 11.40 6.57
N ASN A 269 -15.27 11.55 7.12
CA ASN A 269 -16.52 11.08 6.52
C ASN A 269 -16.81 11.73 5.15
N ILE A 270 -16.43 13.02 4.99
CA ILE A 270 -16.62 13.76 3.73
C ILE A 270 -15.75 13.22 2.58
N ILE A 271 -14.72 12.44 2.89
CA ILE A 271 -13.83 11.80 1.91
C ILE A 271 -14.19 10.33 1.76
N VAL A 272 -14.42 9.64 2.88
CA VAL A 272 -14.59 8.19 2.91
C VAL A 272 -15.86 7.77 2.18
N TYR A 273 -17.02 8.36 2.50
CA TYR A 273 -18.29 7.99 1.87
C TYR A 273 -18.31 8.24 0.36
N PRO A 274 -18.00 9.46 -0.14
CA PRO A 274 -17.92 9.68 -1.59
C PRO A 274 -16.85 8.84 -2.26
N GLY A 275 -15.73 8.58 -1.58
CA GLY A 275 -14.66 7.73 -2.10
C GLY A 275 -15.12 6.30 -2.33
N ILE A 276 -15.82 5.67 -1.37
CA ILE A 276 -16.38 4.32 -1.51
C ILE A 276 -17.39 4.27 -2.66
N ILE A 277 -18.27 5.26 -2.75
CA ILE A 277 -19.27 5.35 -3.82
C ILE A 277 -18.59 5.48 -5.18
N LEU A 278 -17.63 6.39 -5.33
CA LEU A 278 -16.89 6.58 -6.59
C LEU A 278 -16.10 5.33 -7.00
N PHE A 279 -15.48 4.64 -6.04
CA PHE A 279 -14.77 3.39 -6.30
C PHE A 279 -15.74 2.30 -6.78
N SER A 280 -16.89 2.15 -6.10
CA SER A 280 -17.92 1.19 -6.50
C SER A 280 -18.51 1.49 -7.87
N ILE A 281 -18.87 2.76 -8.15
CA ILE A 281 -19.37 3.19 -9.48
C ILE A 281 -18.30 2.92 -10.54
N GLY A 282 -17.02 3.23 -10.26
CA GLY A 282 -15.92 2.96 -11.17
C GLY A 282 -15.80 1.48 -11.54
N LEU A 283 -15.98 0.58 -10.58
CA LEU A 283 -16.00 -0.88 -10.81
C LEU A 283 -17.21 -1.32 -11.65
N VAL A 284 -18.37 -0.74 -11.41
CA VAL A 284 -19.57 -0.99 -12.24
C VAL A 284 -19.33 -0.51 -13.67
N VAL A 285 -18.85 0.73 -13.86
CA VAL A 285 -18.53 1.27 -15.19
C VAL A 285 -17.48 0.40 -15.88
N LEU A 286 -16.46 -0.07 -15.13
CA LEU A 286 -15.45 -1.00 -15.65
C LEU A 286 -16.08 -2.31 -16.15
N SER A 287 -17.01 -2.88 -15.39
CA SER A 287 -17.65 -4.15 -15.74
C SER A 287 -18.45 -4.07 -17.06
N PHE A 288 -19.02 -2.91 -17.37
CA PHE A 288 -19.78 -2.65 -18.60
C PHE A 288 -18.95 -2.00 -19.72
N SER A 289 -17.63 -2.01 -19.63
CA SER A 289 -16.75 -1.41 -20.64
C SER A 289 -16.82 -2.17 -21.97
N THR A 290 -17.35 -1.51 -22.98
CA THR A 290 -17.45 -2.03 -24.37
C THR A 290 -16.54 -1.27 -25.35
N VAL A 291 -16.03 -0.11 -24.93
CA VAL A 291 -15.12 0.73 -25.71
C VAL A 291 -13.97 1.26 -24.84
N PRO A 292 -12.80 1.55 -25.42
CA PRO A 292 -11.61 2.03 -24.67
C PRO A 292 -11.87 3.27 -23.82
N THR A 293 -12.71 4.20 -24.27
CA THR A 293 -13.02 5.43 -23.53
C THR A 293 -13.76 5.16 -22.23
N ILE A 294 -14.72 4.23 -22.19
CA ILE A 294 -15.43 3.82 -20.96
C ILE A 294 -14.44 3.10 -20.02
N PHE A 295 -13.58 2.25 -20.58
CA PHE A 295 -12.53 1.55 -19.82
C PHE A 295 -11.58 2.54 -19.11
N LEU A 296 -11.09 3.58 -19.81
CA LEU A 296 -10.26 4.62 -19.23
C LEU A 296 -11.02 5.55 -18.29
N PHE A 297 -12.29 5.84 -18.57
CA PHE A 297 -13.13 6.64 -17.65
C PHE A 297 -13.34 5.91 -16.31
N SER A 298 -13.51 4.59 -16.35
CA SER A 298 -13.58 3.79 -15.11
C SER A 298 -12.30 3.92 -14.28
N ALA A 299 -11.12 3.96 -14.92
CA ALA A 299 -9.84 4.18 -14.23
C ALA A 299 -9.80 5.52 -13.48
N ALA A 300 -10.36 6.58 -14.07
CA ALA A 300 -10.46 7.88 -13.43
C ALA A 300 -11.35 7.84 -12.17
N LEU A 301 -12.54 7.23 -12.27
CA LEU A 301 -13.46 7.08 -11.13
C LEU A 301 -12.84 6.24 -10.00
N ILE A 302 -12.23 5.11 -10.36
CA ILE A 302 -11.54 4.21 -9.43
C ILE A 302 -10.38 4.94 -8.77
N GLY A 303 -9.60 5.70 -9.56
CA GLY A 303 -8.48 6.49 -9.06
C GLY A 303 -8.90 7.53 -8.03
N LEU A 304 -9.95 8.31 -8.32
CA LEU A 304 -10.51 9.29 -7.37
C LEU A 304 -11.04 8.62 -6.10
N GLY A 305 -11.78 7.53 -6.24
CA GLY A 305 -12.37 6.81 -5.10
C GLY A 305 -11.32 6.15 -4.23
N TYR A 306 -10.65 5.13 -4.73
CA TYR A 306 -9.64 4.36 -4.00
C TYR A 306 -8.49 5.23 -3.49
N GLY A 307 -8.01 6.14 -4.36
CA GLY A 307 -6.93 7.05 -4.01
C GLY A 307 -7.22 7.92 -2.79
N SER A 308 -8.47 8.29 -2.58
CA SER A 308 -8.89 9.12 -1.46
C SER A 308 -9.09 8.31 -0.17
N ILE A 309 -9.60 7.07 -0.28
CA ILE A 309 -9.97 6.22 0.86
C ILE A 309 -8.74 5.73 1.62
N VAL A 310 -7.75 5.17 0.92
CA VAL A 310 -6.63 4.46 1.56
C VAL A 310 -5.83 5.35 2.53
N PRO A 311 -5.35 6.56 2.16
CA PRO A 311 -4.66 7.43 3.11
C PRO A 311 -5.58 7.93 4.22
N SER A 312 -6.88 8.09 3.95
CA SER A 312 -7.87 8.46 4.97
C SER A 312 -7.99 7.37 6.03
N PHE A 313 -8.11 6.11 5.62
CA PHE A 313 -8.17 4.98 6.55
C PHE A 313 -6.85 4.80 7.31
N GLN A 314 -5.71 4.93 6.66
CA GLN A 314 -4.42 4.88 7.34
C GLN A 314 -4.30 5.98 8.40
N THR A 315 -4.71 7.20 8.07
CA THR A 315 -4.72 8.33 9.00
C THR A 315 -5.65 8.06 10.19
N LEU A 316 -6.86 7.57 9.94
CA LEU A 316 -7.82 7.21 10.99
C LEU A 316 -7.26 6.12 11.91
N ALA A 317 -6.74 5.02 11.35
CA ALA A 317 -6.18 3.91 12.13
C ALA A 317 -5.06 4.37 13.08
N ILE A 318 -4.21 5.28 12.61
CA ILE A 318 -3.12 5.83 13.41
C ILE A 318 -3.63 6.84 14.46
N ASN A 319 -4.65 7.64 14.12
CA ASN A 319 -5.20 8.65 15.02
C ASN A 319 -6.02 8.05 16.17
N THR A 320 -6.61 6.86 15.99
CA THR A 320 -7.34 6.15 17.06
C THR A 320 -6.42 5.54 18.12
N ALA A 321 -5.13 5.39 17.82
CA ALA A 321 -4.17 4.80 18.73
C ALA A 321 -3.49 5.84 19.63
N ALA A 322 -3.17 5.44 20.87
CA ALA A 322 -2.36 6.26 21.77
C ALA A 322 -0.99 6.57 21.12
N PRO A 323 -0.36 7.72 21.43
CA PRO A 323 0.91 8.13 20.85
C PRO A 323 2.02 7.06 20.92
N ALA A 324 2.05 6.29 22.02
CA ALA A 324 3.02 5.21 22.24
C ALA A 324 2.70 3.90 21.47
N LYS A 325 1.59 3.85 20.72
CA LYS A 325 1.13 2.65 20.00
C LYS A 325 0.93 2.88 18.49
N LYS A 326 1.42 3.99 17.96
CA LYS A 326 1.27 4.34 16.54
C LYS A 326 1.94 3.34 15.61
N GLY A 327 3.09 2.78 16.01
CA GLY A 327 3.77 1.72 15.26
C GLY A 327 2.91 0.47 15.13
N MET A 328 2.29 0.04 16.23
CA MET A 328 1.38 -1.10 16.23
C MET A 328 0.09 -0.83 15.42
N ALA A 329 -0.47 0.38 15.49
CA ALA A 329 -1.63 0.76 14.70
C ALA A 329 -1.33 0.73 13.19
N THR A 330 -0.16 1.25 12.79
CA THR A 330 0.33 1.21 11.40
C THR A 330 0.55 -0.24 10.93
N ALA A 331 1.16 -1.07 11.78
CA ALA A 331 1.38 -2.49 11.49
C ALA A 331 0.05 -3.24 11.32
N THR A 332 -0.92 -3.02 12.22
CA THR A 332 -2.26 -3.60 12.16
C THR A 332 -2.96 -3.19 10.87
N PHE A 333 -2.93 -1.90 10.52
CA PHE A 333 -3.53 -1.40 9.29
C PHE A 333 -2.97 -2.10 8.04
N PHE A 334 -1.66 -2.11 7.87
CA PHE A 334 -1.04 -2.71 6.69
C PHE A 334 -1.19 -4.23 6.67
N MET A 335 -1.17 -4.91 7.82
CA MET A 335 -1.40 -6.35 7.88
C MET A 335 -2.78 -6.71 7.33
N PHE A 336 -3.84 -6.05 7.80
CA PHE A 336 -5.20 -6.27 7.32
C PHE A 336 -5.37 -5.88 5.86
N PHE A 337 -4.74 -4.80 5.43
CA PHE A 337 -4.73 -4.34 4.04
C PHE A 337 -4.11 -5.39 3.11
N ASP A 338 -2.94 -5.94 3.46
CA ASP A 338 -2.25 -6.97 2.66
C ASP A 338 -3.02 -8.29 2.65
N ILE A 339 -3.62 -8.69 3.80
CA ILE A 339 -4.49 -9.87 3.89
C ILE A 339 -5.71 -9.71 2.98
N GLY A 340 -6.36 -8.55 3.02
CA GLY A 340 -7.50 -8.24 2.15
C GLY A 340 -7.15 -8.36 0.68
N MET A 341 -5.98 -7.82 0.28
CA MET A 341 -5.47 -7.91 -1.08
C MET A 341 -5.18 -9.36 -1.50
N GLY A 342 -4.52 -10.12 -0.65
CA GLY A 342 -4.17 -11.52 -0.94
C GLY A 342 -5.41 -12.41 -1.07
N ILE A 343 -6.35 -12.32 -0.12
CA ILE A 343 -7.63 -13.06 -0.17
C ILE A 343 -8.43 -12.64 -1.40
N GLY A 344 -8.46 -11.32 -1.68
CA GLY A 344 -9.19 -10.78 -2.81
C GLY A 344 -8.68 -11.32 -4.15
N SER A 345 -7.37 -11.31 -4.38
CA SER A 345 -6.76 -11.87 -5.60
C SER A 345 -7.14 -13.33 -5.80
N TYR A 346 -7.11 -14.12 -4.74
CA TYR A 346 -7.45 -15.55 -4.80
C TYR A 346 -8.94 -15.79 -5.06
N VAL A 347 -9.80 -15.18 -4.26
CA VAL A 347 -11.27 -15.35 -4.34
C VAL A 347 -11.81 -14.82 -5.67
N LEU A 348 -11.38 -13.62 -6.09
CA LEU A 348 -11.82 -13.04 -7.36
C LEU A 348 -11.29 -13.82 -8.57
N GLY A 349 -10.12 -14.46 -8.45
CA GLY A 349 -9.62 -15.41 -9.45
C GLY A 349 -10.55 -16.61 -9.63
N ILE A 350 -11.04 -17.20 -8.54
CA ILE A 350 -12.03 -18.29 -8.60
C ILE A 350 -13.35 -17.81 -9.22
N VAL A 351 -13.82 -16.64 -8.81
CA VAL A 351 -15.05 -16.05 -9.37
C VAL A 351 -14.90 -15.85 -10.88
N THR A 352 -13.80 -15.28 -11.34
CA THR A 352 -13.54 -15.05 -12.76
C THR A 352 -13.50 -16.35 -13.55
N ALA A 353 -12.80 -17.37 -13.03
CA ALA A 353 -12.68 -18.66 -13.69
C ALA A 353 -14.02 -19.42 -13.81
N LYS A 354 -14.93 -19.24 -12.84
CA LYS A 354 -16.25 -19.88 -12.84
C LYS A 354 -17.36 -19.07 -13.52
N THR A 355 -17.14 -17.77 -13.77
CA THR A 355 -18.18 -16.88 -14.33
C THR A 355 -17.61 -16.04 -15.48
N SER A 356 -17.30 -14.78 -15.23
CA SER A 356 -16.69 -13.84 -16.18
C SER A 356 -16.06 -12.66 -15.45
N PHE A 357 -15.22 -11.88 -16.16
CA PHE A 357 -14.67 -10.62 -15.63
C PHE A 357 -15.79 -9.61 -15.32
N HIS A 358 -16.84 -9.55 -16.16
CA HIS A 358 -18.00 -8.70 -15.92
C HIS A 358 -18.63 -8.98 -14.56
N ILE A 359 -19.02 -10.23 -14.29
CA ILE A 359 -19.64 -10.65 -13.03
C ILE A 359 -18.68 -10.41 -11.85
N MET A 360 -17.41 -10.71 -12.03
CA MET A 360 -16.38 -10.49 -11.01
C MET A 360 -16.32 -9.01 -10.58
N TYR A 361 -16.32 -8.05 -11.53
CA TYR A 361 -16.28 -6.63 -11.18
C TYR A 361 -17.60 -6.13 -10.58
N VAL A 362 -18.78 -6.65 -11.01
CA VAL A 362 -20.06 -6.36 -10.35
C VAL A 362 -20.07 -6.82 -8.89
N ILE A 363 -19.66 -8.06 -8.63
CA ILE A 363 -19.57 -8.60 -7.25
C ILE A 363 -18.60 -7.73 -6.44
N THR A 364 -17.45 -7.39 -7.01
CA THR A 364 -16.47 -6.53 -6.35
C THR A 364 -17.04 -5.16 -6.01
N ALA A 365 -17.82 -4.56 -6.91
CA ALA A 365 -18.49 -3.28 -6.66
C ALA A 365 -19.49 -3.37 -5.50
N ILE A 366 -20.27 -4.45 -5.41
CA ILE A 366 -21.20 -4.68 -4.30
C ILE A 366 -20.44 -4.84 -2.97
N VAL A 367 -19.35 -5.61 -2.96
CA VAL A 367 -18.50 -5.79 -1.77
C VAL A 367 -17.89 -4.44 -1.35
N VAL A 368 -17.37 -3.65 -2.28
CA VAL A 368 -16.86 -2.30 -1.99
C VAL A 368 -17.97 -1.40 -1.45
N LEU A 369 -19.15 -1.41 -2.04
CA LEU A 369 -20.27 -0.57 -1.59
C LEU A 369 -20.75 -0.97 -0.18
N SER A 370 -20.74 -2.27 0.15
CA SER A 370 -21.10 -2.76 1.49
C SER A 370 -20.17 -2.20 2.59
N THR A 371 -18.95 -1.79 2.21
CA THR A 371 -18.01 -1.14 3.12
C THR A 371 -18.58 0.16 3.72
N THR A 372 -19.50 0.82 3.04
CA THR A 372 -20.22 2.00 3.56
C THR A 372 -20.94 1.69 4.86
N VAL A 373 -21.68 0.57 4.89
CA VAL A 373 -22.41 0.11 6.08
C VAL A 373 -21.44 -0.35 7.18
N ILE A 374 -20.40 -1.09 6.80
CA ILE A 374 -19.40 -1.61 7.74
C ILE A 374 -18.64 -0.45 8.40
N TYR A 375 -18.21 0.55 7.63
CA TYR A 375 -17.56 1.76 8.14
C TYR A 375 -18.48 2.52 9.10
N TYR A 376 -19.75 2.70 8.74
CA TYR A 376 -20.74 3.32 9.64
C TYR A 376 -20.88 2.59 10.96
N LEU A 377 -21.06 1.27 10.93
CA LEU A 377 -21.30 0.47 12.13
C LEU A 377 -20.07 0.38 13.05
N LEU A 378 -18.90 0.20 12.46
CA LEU A 378 -17.66 -0.06 13.20
C LEU A 378 -16.97 1.24 13.69
N HIS A 379 -17.12 2.35 12.97
CA HIS A 379 -16.39 3.59 13.26
C HIS A 379 -17.30 4.82 13.44
N ASP A 380 -18.04 5.24 12.40
CA ASP A 380 -18.74 6.53 12.38
C ASP A 380 -19.81 6.64 13.48
N ARG A 381 -20.59 5.57 13.68
CA ARG A 381 -21.62 5.52 14.73
C ARG A 381 -21.03 5.73 16.14
N LYS A 382 -19.87 5.15 16.41
CA LYS A 382 -19.18 5.28 17.69
C LYS A 382 -18.66 6.70 17.88
N GLN A 383 -18.01 7.25 16.88
CA GLN A 383 -17.48 8.61 16.89
C GLN A 383 -18.59 9.65 17.12
N ARG A 384 -19.73 9.50 16.43
CA ARG A 384 -20.88 10.40 16.62
C ARG A 384 -21.45 10.35 18.04
N LYS A 385 -21.47 9.17 18.67
CA LYS A 385 -21.90 9.03 20.08
C LYS A 385 -20.95 9.74 21.04
N GLU A 386 -19.64 9.59 20.84
CA GLU A 386 -18.62 10.24 21.66
C GLU A 386 -18.73 11.77 21.55
N ILE A 387 -18.87 12.32 20.35
CA ILE A 387 -19.08 13.78 20.14
C ILE A 387 -20.39 14.27 20.77
N ALA A 388 -21.46 13.47 20.69
CA ALA A 388 -22.75 13.86 21.31
C ALA A 388 -22.66 13.90 22.85
N ILE A 389 -21.93 12.96 23.47
CA ILE A 389 -21.69 12.94 24.92
C ILE A 389 -20.83 14.14 25.33
N GLU A 390 -19.77 14.46 24.62
CA GLU A 390 -18.93 15.63 24.90
C GLU A 390 -19.72 16.94 24.81
N LYS A 391 -20.59 17.08 23.80
CA LYS A 391 -21.45 18.26 23.65
C LYS A 391 -22.54 18.37 24.71
N ALA A 392 -22.97 17.23 25.25
CA ALA A 392 -23.96 17.24 26.36
C ALA A 392 -23.32 17.52 27.71
N ALA A 393 -22.01 17.33 27.84
CA ALA A 393 -21.23 17.57 29.05
C ALA A 393 -20.60 18.98 29.13
N ALA A 394 -20.59 19.73 28.02
CA ALA A 394 -20.11 21.11 27.91
C ALA A 394 -21.24 22.13 27.99
#